data_6f49c9094b895130248a53b5a8d7ac23
#
_entry.id   6f49c9094b895130248a53b5a8d7ac23
#
_cell.length_a   1.000
_cell.length_b   1.000
_cell.length_c   1.000
_cell.angle_alpha   90.00
_cell.angle_beta   90.00
_cell.angle_gamma   90.00
#
_symmetry.space_group_name_H-M   'P 1'
#
loop_
_entity.id
_entity.type
_entity.pdbx_description
1 polymer ?
#
loop_
_entity_poly.entity_id
_entity_poly.type
_entity_poly.pdbx_seq_one_letter_code
_entity_poly.pdbx_strand_id
1 'polypeptide(L)'
;TFVQVLHTFLEGLVRAAQSEHDVPELRTLMRKYHEAYTTQPRDRDTRILLSISNLSHLRSHVIGAWIKQFEDAYHVKLTTEQTRLLDTCTRIDNELLSDSVRRKGQCVQEIVRQGILESGMKWDQCPHPSNVSPFVYQALLQLVQVHAQIRATVPSLVSRVIAALVEIMADAILDAYCRIPAFNTGGMLQATLEIEFVHQTMSFHVSPKAESTLKHVYDTISQRYSASAQGQKPADMKKDLESVKHTLIASRKATAL
;
A
#
# COMPACT_ATOMS: atom_id res chain seq x y z
N THR A 1 -6.54 -37.02 8.08
CA THR A 1 -6.45 -37.06 6.60
C THR A 1 -5.33 -36.13 6.13
N PHE A 2 -4.77 -36.36 4.92
CA PHE A 2 -3.72 -35.52 4.32
C PHE A 2 -4.11 -34.02 4.29
N VAL A 3 -5.35 -33.73 3.93
CA VAL A 3 -5.92 -32.36 3.90
C VAL A 3 -5.90 -31.70 5.28
N GLN A 4 -6.24 -32.45 6.34
CA GLN A 4 -6.16 -31.93 7.72
C GLN A 4 -4.74 -31.63 8.15
N VAL A 5 -3.77 -32.48 7.79
CA VAL A 5 -2.35 -32.27 8.10
C VAL A 5 -1.85 -31.01 7.39
N LEU A 6 -2.18 -30.84 6.10
CA LEU A 6 -1.79 -29.65 5.34
C LEU A 6 -2.46 -28.38 5.87
N HIS A 7 -3.75 -28.44 6.26
CA HIS A 7 -4.46 -27.34 6.88
C HIS A 7 -3.82 -26.93 8.21
N THR A 8 -3.54 -27.90 9.09
CA THR A 8 -2.86 -27.67 10.37
C THR A 8 -1.46 -27.08 10.17
N PHE A 9 -0.73 -27.54 9.15
CA PHE A 9 0.58 -27.00 8.77
C PHE A 9 0.48 -25.54 8.32
N LEU A 10 -0.47 -25.22 7.46
CA LEU A 10 -0.71 -23.84 6.99
C LEU A 10 -1.11 -22.90 8.13
N GLU A 11 -1.99 -23.34 9.02
CA GLU A 11 -2.36 -22.56 10.22
C GLU A 11 -1.16 -22.37 11.17
N GLY A 12 -0.30 -23.39 11.30
CA GLY A 12 0.95 -23.30 12.05
C GLY A 12 1.91 -22.27 11.48
N LEU A 13 2.04 -22.22 10.14
CA LEU A 13 2.83 -21.19 9.45
C LEU A 13 2.33 -19.76 9.73
N VAL A 14 1.01 -19.56 9.75
CA VAL A 14 0.43 -18.25 10.08
C VAL A 14 0.75 -17.86 11.52
N ARG A 15 0.50 -18.76 12.47
CA ARG A 15 0.80 -18.48 13.88
C ARG A 15 2.27 -18.17 14.10
N ALA A 16 3.18 -18.91 13.46
CA ALA A 16 4.62 -18.67 13.55
C ALA A 16 5.03 -17.32 12.93
N ALA A 17 4.38 -16.91 11.83
CA ALA A 17 4.64 -15.61 11.20
C ALA A 17 4.11 -14.43 12.02
N GLN A 18 3.02 -14.62 12.77
CA GLN A 18 2.35 -13.58 13.56
C GLN A 18 2.80 -13.50 15.02
N SER A 19 3.31 -14.61 15.60
CA SER A 19 3.68 -14.65 17.03
C SER A 19 5.14 -14.25 17.24
N GLU A 20 5.38 -13.49 18.31
CA GLU A 20 6.72 -13.29 18.88
C GLU A 20 7.21 -14.54 19.64
N HIS A 21 6.31 -15.50 19.90
CA HIS A 21 6.60 -16.73 20.64
C HIS A 21 6.81 -17.89 19.67
N ASP A 22 7.97 -18.47 19.73
CA ASP A 22 8.38 -19.61 18.94
C ASP A 22 7.55 -20.88 19.22
N VAL A 23 7.05 -21.51 18.16
CA VAL A 23 6.53 -22.87 18.21
C VAL A 23 7.71 -23.84 18.04
N PRO A 24 8.04 -24.68 19.06
CA PRO A 24 9.29 -25.50 19.07
C PRO A 24 9.46 -26.43 17.88
N GLU A 25 8.35 -26.96 17.34
CA GLU A 25 8.36 -27.90 16.21
C GLU A 25 8.66 -27.23 14.87
N LEU A 26 8.13 -26.02 14.68
CA LEU A 26 8.45 -25.20 13.51
C LEU A 26 9.90 -24.69 13.56
N ARG A 27 10.40 -24.41 14.78
CA ARG A 27 11.78 -24.02 15.03
C ARG A 27 12.77 -25.10 14.57
N THR A 28 12.43 -26.36 14.80
CA THR A 28 13.29 -27.50 14.41
C THR A 28 13.30 -27.71 12.89
N LEU A 29 12.14 -27.55 12.23
CA LEU A 29 12.03 -27.62 10.77
C LEU A 29 12.71 -26.43 10.08
N MET A 30 12.48 -25.22 10.59
CA MET A 30 13.12 -24.02 10.08
C MET A 30 14.62 -23.98 10.39
N ARG A 31 15.08 -24.57 11.50
CA ARG A 31 16.51 -24.67 11.80
C ARG A 31 17.25 -25.55 10.80
N LYS A 32 16.68 -26.67 10.36
CA LYS A 32 17.25 -27.49 9.28
C LYS A 32 17.32 -26.75 7.93
N TYR A 33 16.35 -25.89 7.66
CA TYR A 33 16.39 -25.00 6.51
C TYR A 33 17.28 -23.76 6.72
N HIS A 34 17.45 -23.32 7.97
CA HIS A 34 18.21 -22.12 8.35
C HIS A 34 19.73 -22.34 8.38
N GLU A 35 20.18 -23.53 8.70
CA GLU A 35 21.61 -23.88 8.64
C GLU A 35 22.17 -23.79 7.21
N ALA A 36 21.28 -23.85 6.19
CA ALA A 36 21.64 -23.64 4.78
C ALA A 36 21.59 -22.15 4.33
N TYR A 37 20.94 -21.27 5.06
CA TYR A 37 20.69 -19.86 4.68
C TYR A 37 20.86 -18.88 5.85
N THR A 38 22.13 -18.56 6.19
CA THR A 38 22.62 -17.31 6.81
C THR A 38 22.04 -16.77 8.13
N THR A 39 22.84 -16.62 9.01
CA THR A 39 23.39 -15.84 10.17
C THR A 39 22.79 -14.46 10.52
N GLN A 40 21.67 -13.95 9.98
CA GLN A 40 21.06 -12.72 10.48
C GLN A 40 19.61 -12.93 10.93
N PRO A 41 19.22 -12.40 12.11
CA PRO A 41 17.82 -12.41 12.53
C PRO A 41 17.05 -11.53 11.54
N ARG A 42 16.31 -12.18 10.63
CA ARG A 42 15.40 -11.46 9.74
C ARG A 42 14.32 -10.84 10.59
N ASP A 43 14.05 -9.56 10.37
CA ASP A 43 12.99 -8.87 11.06
C ASP A 43 11.62 -9.53 10.76
N ARG A 44 10.62 -9.20 11.55
CA ARG A 44 9.26 -9.75 11.43
C ARG A 44 8.69 -9.51 10.02
N ASP A 45 8.92 -8.34 9.44
CA ASP A 45 8.41 -7.98 8.13
C ASP A 45 9.00 -8.85 7.02
N THR A 46 10.31 -9.09 7.06
CA THR A 46 10.99 -9.99 6.13
C THR A 46 10.43 -11.42 6.23
N ARG A 47 10.16 -11.93 7.44
CA ARG A 47 9.55 -13.26 7.63
C ARG A 47 8.14 -13.33 7.02
N ILE A 48 7.31 -12.31 7.23
CA ILE A 48 5.97 -12.25 6.65
C ILE A 48 6.02 -12.22 5.12
N LEU A 49 6.87 -11.39 4.53
CA LEU A 49 7.02 -11.31 3.07
C LEU A 49 7.47 -12.65 2.46
N LEU A 50 8.41 -13.34 3.11
CA LEU A 50 8.83 -14.68 2.67
C LEU A 50 7.71 -15.71 2.83
N SER A 51 6.92 -15.65 3.91
CA SER A 51 5.77 -16.53 4.11
C SER A 51 4.71 -16.35 3.02
N ILE A 52 4.41 -15.10 2.63
CA ILE A 52 3.50 -14.79 1.53
C ILE A 52 4.05 -15.36 0.20
N SER A 53 5.35 -15.20 -0.06
CA SER A 53 5.98 -15.73 -1.27
C SER A 53 5.92 -17.26 -1.33
N ASN A 54 6.26 -17.93 -0.22
CA ASN A 54 6.20 -19.39 -0.11
C ASN A 54 4.77 -19.90 -0.25
N LEU A 55 3.80 -19.20 0.33
CA LEU A 55 2.39 -19.56 0.23
C LEU A 55 1.88 -19.39 -1.22
N SER A 56 2.31 -18.36 -1.92
CA SER A 56 2.02 -18.17 -3.33
C SER A 56 2.59 -19.32 -4.18
N HIS A 57 3.83 -19.74 -3.93
CA HIS A 57 4.45 -20.88 -4.60
C HIS A 57 3.72 -22.19 -4.29
N LEU A 58 3.39 -22.42 -3.02
CA LEU A 58 2.62 -23.59 -2.58
C LEU A 58 1.28 -23.67 -3.33
N ARG A 59 0.55 -22.56 -3.41
CA ARG A 59 -0.74 -22.46 -4.09
C ARG A 59 -0.64 -22.73 -5.59
N SER A 60 0.35 -22.13 -6.26
CA SER A 60 0.41 -22.17 -7.73
C SER A 60 1.06 -23.42 -8.30
N HIS A 61 1.95 -24.08 -7.54
CA HIS A 61 2.73 -25.19 -8.08
C HIS A 61 2.60 -26.50 -7.27
N VAL A 62 2.59 -26.42 -5.94
CA VAL A 62 2.74 -27.62 -5.11
C VAL A 62 1.41 -28.32 -4.86
N ILE A 63 0.36 -27.59 -4.47
CA ILE A 63 -0.94 -28.18 -4.12
C ILE A 63 -1.53 -28.95 -5.30
N GLY A 64 -1.53 -28.36 -6.50
CA GLY A 64 -2.08 -29.04 -7.69
C GLY A 64 -1.31 -30.31 -8.05
N ALA A 65 0.02 -30.26 -7.98
CA ALA A 65 0.86 -31.44 -8.25
C ALA A 65 0.65 -32.57 -7.24
N TRP A 66 0.57 -32.24 -5.95
CA TRP A 66 0.34 -33.23 -4.89
C TRP A 66 -1.03 -33.87 -4.97
N ILE A 67 -2.07 -33.06 -5.22
CA ILE A 67 -3.43 -33.59 -5.37
C ILE A 67 -3.50 -34.53 -6.57
N LYS A 68 -2.91 -34.14 -7.69
CA LYS A 68 -2.87 -35.00 -8.88
C LYS A 68 -2.17 -36.32 -8.61
N GLN A 69 -1.01 -36.31 -7.96
CA GLN A 69 -0.30 -37.54 -7.58
C GLN A 69 -1.14 -38.44 -6.67
N PHE A 70 -1.87 -37.85 -5.71
CA PHE A 70 -2.76 -38.58 -4.83
C PHE A 70 -3.95 -39.17 -5.58
N GLU A 71 -4.61 -38.40 -6.46
CA GLU A 71 -5.71 -38.85 -7.30
C GLU A 71 -5.30 -40.01 -8.20
N ASP A 72 -4.11 -39.94 -8.80
CA ASP A 72 -3.57 -40.97 -9.68
C ASP A 72 -3.24 -42.24 -8.90
N ALA A 73 -2.67 -42.12 -7.68
CA ALA A 73 -2.28 -43.27 -6.85
C ALA A 73 -3.48 -44.01 -6.24
N TYR A 74 -4.55 -43.30 -5.87
CA TYR A 74 -5.68 -43.87 -5.14
C TYR A 74 -6.96 -43.92 -5.94
N HIS A 75 -6.95 -43.50 -7.20
CA HIS A 75 -8.10 -43.44 -8.13
C HIS A 75 -9.33 -42.71 -7.57
N VAL A 76 -9.08 -41.63 -6.80
CA VAL A 76 -10.11 -40.77 -6.20
C VAL A 76 -10.03 -39.37 -6.77
N LYS A 77 -11.14 -38.61 -6.70
CA LYS A 77 -11.19 -37.18 -7.10
C LYS A 77 -11.30 -36.30 -5.85
N LEU A 78 -10.41 -35.32 -5.74
CA LEU A 78 -10.30 -34.41 -4.60
C LEU A 78 -10.59 -32.94 -4.97
N THR A 79 -11.53 -32.71 -5.92
CA THR A 79 -11.84 -31.37 -6.43
C THR A 79 -12.31 -30.42 -5.33
N THR A 80 -13.17 -30.88 -4.42
CA THR A 80 -13.68 -30.09 -3.29
C THR A 80 -12.57 -29.74 -2.30
N GLU A 81 -11.73 -30.71 -1.97
CA GLU A 81 -10.61 -30.55 -1.07
C GLU A 81 -9.56 -29.62 -1.65
N GLN A 82 -9.30 -29.70 -2.95
CA GLN A 82 -8.40 -28.78 -3.66
C GLN A 82 -8.90 -27.35 -3.55
N THR A 83 -10.17 -27.11 -3.83
CA THR A 83 -10.78 -25.78 -3.74
C THR A 83 -10.65 -25.23 -2.32
N ARG A 84 -10.99 -26.02 -1.30
CA ARG A 84 -10.86 -25.61 0.11
C ARG A 84 -9.44 -25.25 0.51
N LEU A 85 -8.44 -26.00 0.02
CA LEU A 85 -7.03 -25.73 0.29
C LEU A 85 -6.58 -24.41 -0.38
N LEU A 86 -6.96 -24.20 -1.64
CA LEU A 86 -6.63 -22.99 -2.38
C LEU A 86 -7.30 -21.75 -1.75
N ASP A 87 -8.55 -21.87 -1.31
CA ASP A 87 -9.27 -20.80 -0.60
C ASP A 87 -8.60 -20.47 0.75
N THR A 88 -8.17 -21.51 1.48
CA THR A 88 -7.43 -21.32 2.73
C THR A 88 -6.12 -20.59 2.49
N CYS A 89 -5.34 -21.02 1.49
CA CYS A 89 -4.10 -20.33 1.12
C CYS A 89 -4.34 -18.87 0.75
N THR A 90 -5.42 -18.61 -0.01
CA THR A 90 -5.77 -17.24 -0.43
C THR A 90 -6.17 -16.36 0.76
N ARG A 91 -6.93 -16.89 1.71
CA ARG A 91 -7.30 -16.19 2.93
C ARG A 91 -6.08 -15.83 3.76
N ILE A 92 -5.20 -16.79 3.99
CA ILE A 92 -3.96 -16.59 4.74
C ILE A 92 -3.05 -15.55 4.06
N ASP A 93 -2.88 -15.65 2.74
CA ASP A 93 -2.11 -14.71 1.94
C ASP A 93 -2.62 -13.27 2.12
N ASN A 94 -3.95 -13.10 2.04
CA ASN A 94 -4.59 -11.80 2.22
C ASN A 94 -4.44 -11.26 3.65
N GLU A 95 -4.58 -12.11 4.68
CA GLU A 95 -4.41 -11.71 6.08
C GLU A 95 -2.97 -11.25 6.37
N LEU A 96 -1.97 -12.02 5.94
CA LEU A 96 -0.56 -11.67 6.12
C LEU A 96 -0.18 -10.39 5.35
N LEU A 97 -0.65 -10.27 4.11
CA LEU A 97 -0.42 -9.07 3.32
C LEU A 97 -1.05 -7.84 3.98
N SER A 98 -2.33 -7.95 4.37
CA SER A 98 -3.06 -6.87 5.03
C SER A 98 -2.37 -6.40 6.32
N ASP A 99 -1.87 -7.32 7.15
CA ASP A 99 -1.14 -6.97 8.37
C ASP A 99 0.18 -6.25 8.05
N SER A 100 0.94 -6.72 7.07
CA SER A 100 2.19 -6.08 6.63
C SER A 100 1.95 -4.68 6.06
N VAL A 101 0.96 -4.56 5.16
CA VAL A 101 0.58 -3.28 4.53
C VAL A 101 0.06 -2.28 5.55
N ARG A 102 -0.78 -2.71 6.49
CA ARG A 102 -1.32 -1.86 7.56
C ARG A 102 -0.21 -1.24 8.39
N ARG A 103 0.79 -2.01 8.81
CA ARG A 103 1.91 -1.51 9.62
C ARG A 103 2.77 -0.50 8.85
N LYS A 104 3.08 -0.79 7.59
CA LYS A 104 3.87 0.13 6.75
C LYS A 104 3.05 1.37 6.38
N GLY A 105 1.75 1.21 6.18
CA GLY A 105 0.82 2.27 5.86
C GLY A 105 0.58 3.26 7.01
N GLN A 106 0.68 2.82 8.26
CA GLN A 106 0.55 3.71 9.42
C GLN A 106 1.54 4.88 9.39
N CYS A 107 2.78 4.63 8.98
CA CYS A 107 3.78 5.70 8.84
C CYS A 107 3.38 6.71 7.75
N VAL A 108 2.90 6.21 6.61
CA VAL A 108 2.43 7.07 5.50
C VAL A 108 1.20 7.89 5.91
N GLN A 109 0.24 7.26 6.59
CA GLN A 109 -0.96 7.94 7.11
C GLN A 109 -0.60 9.07 8.07
N GLU A 110 0.35 8.82 8.97
CA GLU A 110 0.78 9.81 9.95
C GLU A 110 1.50 10.99 9.29
N ILE A 111 2.39 10.74 8.32
CA ILE A 111 3.06 11.80 7.54
C ILE A 111 2.02 12.68 6.82
N VAL A 112 1.03 12.08 6.17
CA VAL A 112 -0.04 12.82 5.47
C VAL A 112 -0.88 13.61 6.45
N ARG A 113 -1.31 12.99 7.55
CA ARG A 113 -2.14 13.62 8.58
C ARG A 113 -1.44 14.85 9.17
N GLN A 114 -0.18 14.70 9.57
CA GLN A 114 0.62 15.79 10.12
C GLN A 114 0.87 16.88 9.08
N GLY A 115 1.18 16.51 7.85
CA GLY A 115 1.46 17.45 6.77
C GLY A 115 0.26 18.31 6.38
N ILE A 116 -0.94 17.76 6.40
CA ILE A 116 -2.17 18.49 6.01
C ILE A 116 -2.82 19.19 7.20
N LEU A 117 -2.89 18.56 8.39
CA LEU A 117 -3.66 19.05 9.52
C LEU A 117 -2.82 19.78 10.57
N GLU A 118 -1.55 19.41 10.74
CA GLU A 118 -0.70 19.88 11.84
C GLU A 118 0.48 20.74 11.36
N SER A 119 0.63 20.96 10.07
CA SER A 119 1.70 21.79 9.48
C SER A 119 1.60 23.30 9.85
N GLY A 120 0.51 23.71 10.50
CA GLY A 120 0.22 25.12 10.74
C GLY A 120 -0.28 25.89 9.52
N MET A 121 -0.46 25.22 8.38
CA MET A 121 -1.01 25.82 7.17
C MET A 121 -2.49 26.17 7.36
N LYS A 122 -2.81 27.45 7.11
CA LYS A 122 -4.20 27.92 7.12
C LYS A 122 -4.75 27.84 5.71
N TRP A 123 -5.52 26.81 5.41
CA TRP A 123 -6.05 26.52 4.07
C TRP A 123 -7.02 27.58 3.53
N ASP A 124 -7.63 28.35 4.44
CA ASP A 124 -8.50 29.50 4.15
C ASP A 124 -7.74 30.81 3.89
N GLN A 125 -6.42 30.86 4.16
CA GLN A 125 -5.55 32.02 3.99
C GLN A 125 -4.24 31.66 3.28
N CYS A 126 -4.21 30.54 2.58
CA CYS A 126 -3.01 30.04 1.91
C CYS A 126 -2.62 30.95 0.73
N PRO A 127 -1.32 31.29 0.57
CA PRO A 127 -0.84 31.99 -0.62
C PRO A 127 -0.88 31.07 -1.85
N HIS A 128 -0.66 31.62 -3.03
CA HIS A 128 -0.53 30.81 -4.24
C HIS A 128 0.64 29.82 -4.12
N PRO A 129 0.46 28.59 -4.61
CA PRO A 129 1.48 27.54 -4.49
C PRO A 129 2.74 27.89 -5.28
N SER A 130 3.89 27.77 -4.62
CA SER A 130 5.20 27.89 -5.25
C SER A 130 5.92 26.54 -5.37
N ASN A 131 5.62 25.61 -4.48
CA ASN A 131 6.23 24.28 -4.41
C ASN A 131 5.24 23.26 -3.85
N VAL A 132 5.52 21.98 -4.09
CA VAL A 132 4.86 20.85 -3.42
C VAL A 132 5.28 20.82 -1.95
N SER A 133 4.35 20.56 -1.06
CA SER A 133 4.61 20.54 0.39
C SER A 133 5.59 19.41 0.78
N PRO A 134 6.43 19.65 1.79
CA PRO A 134 7.45 18.69 2.22
C PRO A 134 6.91 17.31 2.60
N PHE A 135 5.70 17.23 3.17
CA PHE A 135 5.09 15.96 3.58
C PHE A 135 4.85 15.02 2.40
N VAL A 136 4.58 15.56 1.21
CA VAL A 136 4.39 14.75 -0.01
C VAL A 136 5.67 14.02 -0.36
N TYR A 137 6.81 14.72 -0.34
CA TYR A 137 8.12 14.10 -0.56
C TYR A 137 8.46 13.06 0.51
N GLN A 138 8.12 13.35 1.78
CA GLN A 138 8.34 12.42 2.89
C GLN A 138 7.51 11.15 2.73
N ALA A 139 6.24 11.28 2.35
CA ALA A 139 5.36 10.14 2.09
C ALA A 139 5.87 9.29 0.91
N LEU A 140 6.27 9.93 -0.19
CA LEU A 140 6.85 9.25 -1.34
C LEU A 140 8.19 8.57 -1.00
N LEU A 141 9.05 9.22 -0.23
CA LEU A 141 10.31 8.62 0.24
C LEU A 141 10.05 7.37 1.08
N GLN A 142 9.03 7.38 1.94
CA GLN A 142 8.61 6.21 2.71
C GLN A 142 8.18 5.06 1.78
N LEU A 143 7.43 5.35 0.71
CA LEU A 143 7.06 4.34 -0.30
C LEU A 143 8.29 3.79 -1.03
N VAL A 144 9.26 4.65 -1.39
CA VAL A 144 10.53 4.23 -2.03
C VAL A 144 11.34 3.31 -1.10
N GLN A 145 11.44 3.63 0.19
CA GLN A 145 12.12 2.78 1.17
C GLN A 145 11.46 1.40 1.28
N VAL A 146 10.12 1.36 1.37
CA VAL A 146 9.36 0.10 1.39
C VAL A 146 9.55 -0.66 0.08
N HIS A 147 9.49 0.01 -1.07
CA HIS A 147 9.76 -0.60 -2.38
C HIS A 147 11.15 -1.25 -2.42
N ALA A 148 12.19 -0.54 -1.99
CA ALA A 148 13.55 -1.07 -1.98
C ALA A 148 13.68 -2.29 -1.06
N GLN A 149 13.08 -2.25 0.14
CA GLN A 149 13.07 -3.37 1.08
C GLN A 149 12.40 -4.61 0.50
N ILE A 150 11.21 -4.46 -0.12
CA ILE A 150 10.47 -5.58 -0.69
C ILE A 150 11.18 -6.12 -1.93
N ARG A 151 11.69 -5.25 -2.78
CA ARG A 151 12.46 -5.65 -3.97
C ARG A 151 13.69 -6.47 -3.62
N ALA A 152 14.38 -6.13 -2.54
CA ALA A 152 15.53 -6.88 -2.05
C ALA A 152 15.16 -8.24 -1.45
N THR A 153 13.92 -8.40 -0.95
CA THR A 153 13.48 -9.62 -0.25
C THR A 153 12.63 -10.53 -1.16
N VAL A 154 11.54 -9.98 -1.73
CA VAL A 154 10.57 -10.70 -2.56
C VAL A 154 10.08 -9.80 -3.70
N PRO A 155 10.81 -9.70 -4.82
CA PRO A 155 10.49 -8.80 -5.92
C PRO A 155 9.07 -8.96 -6.49
N SER A 156 8.53 -10.18 -6.47
CA SER A 156 7.18 -10.48 -6.99
C SER A 156 6.04 -9.79 -6.23
N LEU A 157 6.28 -9.37 -4.98
CA LEU A 157 5.28 -8.70 -4.15
C LEU A 157 5.30 -7.16 -4.27
N VAL A 158 6.31 -6.59 -4.93
CA VAL A 158 6.49 -5.13 -5.01
C VAL A 158 5.22 -4.44 -5.52
N SER A 159 4.72 -4.83 -6.68
CA SER A 159 3.55 -4.19 -7.28
C SER A 159 2.32 -4.26 -6.37
N ARG A 160 2.08 -5.43 -5.77
CA ARG A 160 0.92 -5.67 -4.90
C ARG A 160 0.97 -4.85 -3.61
N VAL A 161 2.14 -4.79 -2.96
CA VAL A 161 2.30 -4.03 -1.71
C VAL A 161 2.29 -2.53 -1.96
N ILE A 162 2.99 -2.06 -3.00
CA ILE A 162 3.03 -0.62 -3.30
C ILE A 162 1.65 -0.12 -3.71
N ALA A 163 0.91 -0.85 -4.55
CA ALA A 163 -0.46 -0.46 -4.89
C ALA A 163 -1.37 -0.34 -3.65
N ALA A 164 -1.28 -1.30 -2.71
CA ALA A 164 -2.03 -1.23 -1.46
C ALA A 164 -1.62 -0.04 -0.55
N LEU A 165 -0.33 0.32 -0.52
CA LEU A 165 0.14 1.50 0.21
C LEU A 165 -0.29 2.82 -0.45
N VAL A 166 -0.37 2.86 -1.77
CA VAL A 166 -0.91 4.02 -2.52
C VAL A 166 -2.40 4.19 -2.21
N GLU A 167 -3.17 3.10 -2.08
CA GLU A 167 -4.56 3.18 -1.61
C GLU A 167 -4.66 3.78 -0.21
N ILE A 168 -3.85 3.30 0.73
CA ILE A 168 -3.81 3.85 2.10
C ILE A 168 -3.43 5.34 2.09
N MET A 169 -2.48 5.73 1.27
CA MET A 169 -2.08 7.14 1.12
C MET A 169 -3.22 7.99 0.56
N ALA A 170 -3.92 7.51 -0.47
CA ALA A 170 -5.08 8.20 -1.05
C ALA A 170 -6.23 8.35 -0.04
N ASP A 171 -6.54 7.30 0.71
CA ASP A 171 -7.55 7.32 1.77
C ASP A 171 -7.16 8.30 2.90
N ALA A 172 -5.87 8.37 3.28
CA ALA A 172 -5.37 9.31 4.28
C ALA A 172 -5.44 10.77 3.80
N ILE A 173 -5.13 11.03 2.52
CA ILE A 173 -5.27 12.35 1.89
C ILE A 173 -6.73 12.79 1.90
N LEU A 174 -7.64 11.90 1.51
CA LEU A 174 -9.08 12.17 1.53
C LEU A 174 -9.56 12.50 2.94
N ASP A 175 -9.26 11.65 3.92
CA ASP A 175 -9.65 11.87 5.31
C ASP A 175 -9.13 13.21 5.85
N ALA A 176 -7.86 13.53 5.59
CA ALA A 176 -7.26 14.77 6.05
C ALA A 176 -7.91 16.00 5.39
N TYR A 177 -8.10 16.01 4.08
CA TYR A 177 -8.77 17.14 3.41
C TYR A 177 -10.25 17.24 3.75
N CYS A 178 -10.93 16.13 4.04
CA CYS A 178 -12.29 16.15 4.56
C CYS A 178 -12.43 16.85 5.92
N ARG A 179 -11.37 17.02 6.68
CA ARG A 179 -11.39 17.74 7.98
C ARG A 179 -11.12 19.24 7.83
N ILE A 180 -10.67 19.71 6.67
CA ILE A 180 -10.47 21.13 6.40
C ILE A 180 -11.83 21.80 6.16
N PRO A 181 -12.22 22.81 6.93
CA PRO A 181 -13.56 23.39 6.83
C PRO A 181 -13.77 24.26 5.59
N ALA A 182 -12.73 24.97 5.14
CA ALA A 182 -12.81 25.92 4.02
C ALA A 182 -11.46 26.07 3.34
N PHE A 183 -11.50 26.38 2.04
CA PHE A 183 -10.32 26.68 1.23
C PHE A 183 -10.48 28.08 0.61
N ASN A 184 -9.38 28.87 0.60
CA ASN A 184 -9.27 29.98 -0.33
C ASN A 184 -8.70 29.49 -1.68
N THR A 185 -8.52 30.37 -2.65
CA THR A 185 -7.94 30.03 -3.96
C THR A 185 -6.55 29.40 -3.83
N GLY A 186 -5.67 30.00 -3.02
CA GLY A 186 -4.32 29.45 -2.80
C GLY A 186 -4.34 28.04 -2.17
N GLY A 187 -5.20 27.82 -1.18
CA GLY A 187 -5.35 26.51 -0.54
C GLY A 187 -5.90 25.44 -1.49
N MET A 188 -6.89 25.78 -2.31
CA MET A 188 -7.41 24.89 -3.34
C MET A 188 -6.33 24.51 -4.36
N LEU A 189 -5.58 25.51 -4.85
CA LEU A 189 -4.50 25.29 -5.82
C LEU A 189 -3.36 24.47 -5.24
N GLN A 190 -3.00 24.72 -3.96
CA GLN A 190 -1.98 23.94 -3.25
C GLN A 190 -2.38 22.48 -3.09
N ALA A 191 -3.61 22.21 -2.64
CA ALA A 191 -4.13 20.86 -2.53
C ALA A 191 -4.20 20.15 -3.89
N THR A 192 -4.64 20.86 -4.94
CA THR A 192 -4.65 20.33 -6.31
C THR A 192 -3.24 19.97 -6.79
N LEU A 193 -2.24 20.82 -6.54
CA LEU A 193 -0.86 20.56 -6.89
C LEU A 193 -0.33 19.28 -6.20
N GLU A 194 -0.59 19.12 -4.93
CA GLU A 194 -0.14 17.97 -4.13
C GLU A 194 -0.75 16.67 -4.60
N ILE A 195 -2.07 16.65 -4.84
CA ILE A 195 -2.78 15.46 -5.33
C ILE A 195 -2.28 15.08 -6.71
N GLU A 196 -2.15 16.06 -7.62
CA GLU A 196 -1.69 15.82 -8.98
C GLU A 196 -0.24 15.32 -9.00
N PHE A 197 0.62 15.85 -8.13
CA PHE A 197 2.00 15.39 -7.99
C PHE A 197 2.07 13.94 -7.52
N VAL A 198 1.29 13.57 -6.50
CA VAL A 198 1.17 12.18 -6.03
C VAL A 198 0.65 11.28 -7.13
N HIS A 199 -0.45 11.64 -7.78
CA HIS A 199 -1.09 10.85 -8.84
C HIS A 199 -0.15 10.58 -10.01
N GLN A 200 0.52 11.62 -10.52
CA GLN A 200 1.45 11.48 -11.64
C GLN A 200 2.73 10.72 -11.26
N THR A 201 3.25 10.92 -10.04
CA THR A 201 4.46 10.21 -9.59
C THR A 201 4.19 8.73 -9.37
N MET A 202 3.03 8.38 -8.85
CA MET A 202 2.66 7.00 -8.52
C MET A 202 1.82 6.32 -9.62
N SER A 203 1.67 6.90 -10.80
CA SER A 203 0.77 6.47 -11.87
C SER A 203 0.83 4.97 -12.21
N PHE A 204 2.03 4.36 -12.18
CA PHE A 204 2.21 2.92 -12.41
C PHE A 204 1.68 2.01 -11.28
N HIS A 205 1.38 2.56 -10.12
CA HIS A 205 0.94 1.84 -8.93
C HIS A 205 -0.46 2.25 -8.45
N VAL A 206 -1.10 3.18 -9.15
CA VAL A 206 -2.45 3.63 -8.82
C VAL A 206 -3.44 2.55 -9.24
N SER A 207 -4.15 1.99 -8.26
CA SER A 207 -5.27 1.08 -8.52
C SER A 207 -6.55 1.86 -8.88
N PRO A 208 -7.55 1.22 -9.51
CA PRO A 208 -8.85 1.85 -9.77
C PRO A 208 -9.51 2.42 -8.51
N LYS A 209 -9.30 1.77 -7.35
CA LYS A 209 -9.78 2.26 -6.06
C LYS A 209 -9.06 3.55 -5.66
N ALA A 210 -7.71 3.58 -5.69
CA ALA A 210 -6.95 4.78 -5.37
C ALA A 210 -7.28 5.94 -6.31
N GLU A 211 -7.47 5.68 -7.60
CA GLU A 211 -7.90 6.67 -8.59
C GLU A 211 -9.26 7.27 -8.24
N SER A 212 -10.23 6.42 -7.88
CA SER A 212 -11.57 6.84 -7.44
C SER A 212 -11.49 7.69 -6.17
N THR A 213 -10.67 7.28 -5.20
CA THR A 213 -10.45 8.03 -3.95
C THR A 213 -9.85 9.41 -4.24
N LEU A 214 -8.80 9.49 -5.07
CA LEU A 214 -8.17 10.76 -5.44
C LEU A 214 -9.14 11.68 -6.21
N LYS A 215 -10.00 11.16 -7.09
CA LYS A 215 -11.06 11.94 -7.70
C LYS A 215 -12.03 12.53 -6.67
N HIS A 216 -12.41 11.73 -5.69
CA HIS A 216 -13.28 12.19 -4.60
C HIS A 216 -12.64 13.31 -3.75
N VAL A 217 -11.31 13.32 -3.62
CA VAL A 217 -10.59 14.45 -2.99
C VAL A 217 -10.81 15.75 -3.76
N TYR A 218 -10.69 15.72 -5.10
CA TYR A 218 -10.96 16.92 -5.92
C TYR A 218 -12.39 17.44 -5.75
N ASP A 219 -13.38 16.55 -5.73
CA ASP A 219 -14.78 16.91 -5.51
C ASP A 219 -14.97 17.59 -4.14
N THR A 220 -14.37 17.01 -3.11
CA THR A 220 -14.43 17.53 -1.73
C THR A 220 -13.82 18.94 -1.64
N ILE A 221 -12.64 19.15 -2.22
CA ILE A 221 -11.96 20.46 -2.24
C ILE A 221 -12.79 21.48 -3.00
N SER A 222 -13.30 21.10 -4.18
CA SER A 222 -14.12 21.97 -5.03
C SER A 222 -15.42 22.42 -4.34
N GLN A 223 -16.10 21.51 -3.64
CA GLN A 223 -17.31 21.82 -2.88
C GLN A 223 -17.02 22.82 -1.75
N ARG A 224 -15.95 22.64 -1.00
CA ARG A 224 -15.58 23.51 0.12
C ARG A 224 -15.01 24.84 -0.31
N TYR A 225 -14.33 24.88 -1.44
CA TYR A 225 -13.92 26.12 -2.10
C TYR A 225 -15.13 26.91 -2.58
N SER A 226 -16.08 26.29 -3.28
CA SER A 226 -17.29 26.93 -3.79
C SER A 226 -18.17 27.53 -2.68
N ALA A 227 -18.19 26.83 -1.51
CA ALA A 227 -18.90 27.35 -0.33
C ALA A 227 -18.24 28.62 0.27
N SER A 228 -16.94 28.82 0.04
CA SER A 228 -16.15 29.93 0.57
C SER A 228 -15.96 31.09 -0.42
N ALA A 229 -16.02 30.80 -1.74
CA ALA A 229 -15.70 31.77 -2.81
C ALA A 229 -16.92 32.54 -3.22
N GLN A 230 -17.08 33.73 -2.68
CA GLN A 230 -17.97 34.78 -3.25
C GLN A 230 -17.14 35.71 -4.16
N GLY A 231 -17.24 35.50 -5.48
CA GLY A 231 -16.91 36.57 -6.44
C GLY A 231 -15.64 36.45 -7.31
N GLN A 232 -15.02 35.26 -7.46
CA GLN A 232 -13.84 35.14 -8.34
C GLN A 232 -14.23 34.93 -9.82
N LYS A 233 -13.53 35.60 -10.76
CA LYS A 233 -13.81 35.50 -12.20
C LYS A 233 -13.21 34.19 -12.78
N PRO A 234 -13.92 33.51 -13.71
CA PRO A 234 -13.42 32.26 -14.35
C PRO A 234 -12.08 32.40 -15.11
N ALA A 235 -11.76 33.63 -15.57
CA ALA A 235 -10.53 33.92 -16.31
C ALA A 235 -9.27 33.82 -15.40
N ASP A 236 -9.39 34.29 -14.17
CA ASP A 236 -8.27 34.26 -13.21
C ASP A 236 -7.96 32.81 -12.80
N MET A 237 -8.99 31.99 -12.65
CA MET A 237 -8.84 30.56 -12.30
C MET A 237 -8.08 29.75 -13.38
N LYS A 238 -8.26 30.06 -14.68
CA LYS A 238 -7.50 29.41 -15.75
C LYS A 238 -6.00 29.71 -15.67
N LYS A 239 -5.65 30.97 -15.40
CA LYS A 239 -4.27 31.42 -15.26
C LYS A 239 -3.61 30.78 -14.04
N ASP A 240 -4.34 30.66 -12.95
CA ASP A 240 -3.88 30.03 -11.73
C ASP A 240 -3.61 28.51 -11.92
N LEU A 241 -4.50 27.80 -12.64
CA LEU A 241 -4.31 26.40 -13.01
C LEU A 241 -3.11 26.19 -13.94
N GLU A 242 -2.83 27.11 -14.86
CA GLU A 242 -1.61 27.05 -15.69
C GLU A 242 -0.35 27.23 -14.84
N SER A 243 -0.37 28.12 -13.85
CA SER A 243 0.73 28.28 -12.89
C SER A 243 0.99 26.99 -12.10
N VAL A 244 -0.07 26.32 -11.66
CA VAL A 244 0.02 25.00 -10.97
C VAL A 244 0.68 23.96 -11.88
N LYS A 245 0.30 23.89 -13.16
CA LYS A 245 0.94 22.98 -14.13
C LYS A 245 2.43 23.25 -14.31
N HIS A 246 2.83 24.52 -14.38
CA HIS A 246 4.24 24.87 -14.46
C HIS A 246 5.02 24.46 -13.21
N THR A 247 4.47 24.70 -12.02
CA THR A 247 5.05 24.28 -10.74
C THR A 247 5.15 22.77 -10.64
N LEU A 248 4.12 22.04 -11.08
CA LEU A 248 4.11 20.58 -11.13
C LEU A 248 5.24 20.02 -12.00
N ILE A 249 5.40 20.58 -13.22
CA ILE A 249 6.46 20.15 -14.15
C ILE A 249 7.85 20.44 -13.56
N ALA A 250 8.04 21.59 -12.93
CA ALA A 250 9.29 21.97 -12.29
C ALA A 250 9.62 21.02 -11.12
N SER A 251 8.66 20.73 -10.25
CA SER A 251 8.81 19.83 -9.11
C SER A 251 9.13 18.38 -9.55
N ARG A 252 8.49 17.90 -10.63
CA ARG A 252 8.78 16.58 -11.19
C ARG A 252 10.18 16.50 -11.81
N LYS A 253 10.62 17.54 -12.49
CA LYS A 253 12.01 17.58 -13.03
C LYS A 253 13.04 17.53 -11.91
N ALA A 254 12.78 18.20 -10.79
CA ALA A 254 13.66 18.21 -9.63
C ALA A 254 13.74 16.85 -8.92
N THR A 255 12.73 15.99 -9.05
CA THR A 255 12.69 14.63 -8.46
C THR A 255 13.11 13.53 -9.41
N ALA A 256 13.29 13.82 -10.69
CA ALA A 256 13.69 12.84 -11.72
C ALA A 256 15.22 12.63 -11.82
N LEU A 257 16.00 13.19 -10.88
CA LEU A 257 17.42 12.96 -10.68
C LEU A 257 17.62 11.78 -9.73
#